data_6c43ed03e85a2c39f5d4df344c2d3153
#
_entry.id   6c43ed03e85a2c39f5d4df344c2d3153
#
_cell.length_a   1.000
_cell.length_b   1.000
_cell.length_c   1.000
_cell.angle_alpha   90.00
_cell.angle_beta   90.00
_cell.angle_gamma   90.00
#
_symmetry.space_group_name_H-M   'P 1'
#
loop_
_entity.id
_entity.type
_entity.pdbx_description
1 polymer ?
#
loop_
_entity_poly.entity_id
_entity_poly.type
_entity_poly.pdbx_seq_one_letter_code
_entity_poly.pdbx_strand_id
1 'polypeptide(L)'
;MITQRKFLIAEQEFERELFGNFDENIKLIEDTLSIDVILREGNIVLMGEEKNVDLAYRLMTELQDTVIKGKSLDKQSVTYSLSLLLERSEERRVGKECR
;
A
#
# COMPACT_ATOMS: atom_id res chain seq x y z
N MET A 1 -15.73 -4.32 9.67
CA MET A 1 -16.46 -3.22 9.06
C MET A 1 -15.76 -2.68 7.85
N ILE A 2 -16.46 -2.56 6.76
CA ILE A 2 -15.84 -2.10 5.51
C ILE A 2 -15.72 -0.59 5.48
N THR A 3 -14.54 -0.11 5.17
CA THR A 3 -14.23 1.31 5.15
C THR A 3 -13.67 1.69 3.78
N GLN A 4 -13.88 2.92 3.42
CA GLN A 4 -13.36 3.43 2.16
C GLN A 4 -12.51 4.66 2.46
N ARG A 5 -11.34 4.73 1.86
CA ARG A 5 -10.44 5.84 2.08
C ARG A 5 -9.82 6.29 0.76
N LYS A 6 -9.68 7.60 0.62
CA LYS A 6 -9.12 8.15 -0.60
C LYS A 6 -7.69 8.61 -0.36
N PHE A 7 -6.80 8.24 -1.26
CA PHE A 7 -5.41 8.68 -1.19
C PHE A 7 -5.14 9.56 -2.40
N LEU A 8 -4.70 10.78 -2.14
CA LEU A 8 -4.43 11.72 -3.22
C LEU A 8 -3.04 11.48 -3.80
N ILE A 9 -2.98 11.33 -5.11
CA ILE A 9 -1.71 11.13 -5.78
C ILE A 9 -1.06 12.49 -6.01
N ALA A 10 0.11 12.69 -5.43
CA ALA A 10 0.83 13.95 -5.56
C ALA A 10 1.71 13.99 -6.80
N GLU A 11 2.16 12.82 -7.25
CA GLU A 11 3.06 12.73 -8.39
C GLU A 11 2.53 11.78 -9.43
N GLN A 12 2.49 12.22 -10.68
CA GLN A 12 2.06 11.34 -11.75
C GLN A 12 2.96 10.14 -11.90
N GLU A 13 4.21 10.31 -11.57
CA GLU A 13 5.16 9.22 -11.65
C GLU A 13 4.79 8.07 -10.72
N PHE A 14 4.26 8.41 -9.55
CA PHE A 14 3.82 7.41 -8.60
C PHE A 14 2.69 6.57 -9.22
N GLU A 15 1.75 7.25 -9.85
CA GLU A 15 0.64 6.55 -10.49
C GLU A 15 1.15 5.60 -11.58
N ARG A 16 2.07 6.09 -12.38
CA ARG A 16 2.63 5.30 -13.47
C ARG A 16 3.39 4.09 -12.95
N GLU A 17 4.19 4.29 -11.92
CA GLU A 17 4.97 3.20 -11.35
C GLU A 17 4.09 2.16 -10.70
N LEU A 18 3.05 2.61 -10.04
CA LEU A 18 2.20 1.70 -9.29
C LEU A 18 1.28 0.89 -10.19
N PHE A 19 0.72 1.53 -11.22
CA PHE A 19 -0.25 0.86 -12.08
C PHE A 19 0.29 0.46 -13.44
N GLY A 20 1.50 0.84 -13.75
CA GLY A 20 2.01 0.73 -15.10
C GLY A 20 2.51 -0.62 -15.54
N ASN A 21 2.84 -1.51 -14.62
CA ASN A 21 3.41 -2.79 -14.98
C ASN A 21 2.44 -3.92 -14.76
N PHE A 22 1.41 -3.99 -15.57
CA PHE A 22 0.43 -5.08 -15.51
C PHE A 22 -0.25 -5.18 -14.15
N ASP A 23 -0.28 -4.09 -13.41
CA ASP A 23 -0.95 -4.06 -12.11
C ASP A 23 -0.41 -5.09 -11.13
N GLU A 24 0.80 -5.54 -11.35
CA GLU A 24 1.40 -6.52 -10.44
C GLU A 24 1.52 -6.00 -9.02
N ASN A 25 1.96 -4.76 -8.90
CA ASN A 25 2.13 -4.18 -7.57
C ASN A 25 0.79 -3.99 -6.88
N ILE A 26 -0.21 -3.60 -7.63
CA ILE A 26 -1.54 -3.41 -7.09
C ILE A 26 -2.13 -4.73 -6.62
N LYS A 27 -1.98 -5.76 -7.42
CA LYS A 27 -2.50 -7.07 -7.05
C LYS A 27 -1.81 -7.60 -5.80
N LEU A 28 -0.52 -7.38 -5.71
CA LEU A 28 0.22 -7.82 -4.53
C LEU A 28 -0.32 -7.13 -3.27
N ILE A 29 -0.57 -5.84 -3.37
CA ILE A 29 -1.10 -5.08 -2.25
C ILE A 29 -2.49 -5.55 -1.89
N GLU A 30 -3.33 -5.73 -2.89
CA GLU A 30 -4.71 -6.18 -2.66
C GLU A 30 -4.75 -7.54 -1.98
N ASP A 31 -3.93 -8.45 -2.47
CA ASP A 31 -3.90 -9.80 -1.91
C ASP A 31 -3.32 -9.82 -0.51
N THR A 32 -2.24 -9.07 -0.30
CA THR A 32 -1.57 -9.10 0.98
C THR A 32 -2.40 -8.45 2.08
N LEU A 33 -3.05 -7.35 1.75
CA LEU A 33 -3.82 -6.61 2.75
C LEU A 33 -5.32 -6.90 2.69
N SER A 34 -5.74 -7.72 1.76
CA SER A 34 -7.16 -8.09 1.60
C SER A 34 -8.04 -6.87 1.45
N ILE A 35 -7.65 -5.97 0.55
CA ILE A 35 -8.42 -4.78 0.27
C ILE A 35 -8.58 -4.63 -1.23
N ASP A 36 -9.42 -3.67 -1.62
CA ASP A 36 -9.57 -3.31 -3.03
C ASP A 36 -8.88 -1.98 -3.25
N VAL A 37 -8.12 -1.89 -4.33
CA VAL A 37 -7.43 -0.66 -4.70
C VAL A 37 -7.94 -0.22 -6.05
N ILE A 38 -8.55 0.94 -6.12
CA ILE A 38 -9.15 1.44 -7.34
C ILE A 38 -8.56 2.79 -7.69
N LEU A 39 -8.16 2.95 -8.95
CA LEU A 39 -7.64 4.23 -9.41
C LEU A 39 -8.79 5.06 -9.98
N ARG A 40 -8.95 6.27 -9.49
CA ARG A 40 -9.98 7.18 -9.98
C ARG A 40 -9.45 8.59 -10.12
N GLU A 41 -9.42 9.06 -11.35
CA GLU A 41 -9.12 10.47 -11.62
C GLU A 41 -8.03 11.06 -10.72
N GLY A 42 -6.88 10.41 -10.69
CA GLY A 42 -5.77 10.94 -9.92
C GLY A 42 -5.82 10.62 -8.45
N ASN A 43 -6.79 9.82 -8.02
CA ASN A 43 -6.90 9.41 -6.64
C ASN A 43 -6.92 7.90 -6.56
N ILE A 44 -6.49 7.38 -5.43
CA ILE A 44 -6.58 5.94 -5.19
C ILE A 44 -7.62 5.73 -4.10
N VAL A 45 -8.59 4.86 -4.37
CA VAL A 45 -9.62 4.54 -3.40
C VAL A 45 -9.29 3.18 -2.80
N LEU A 46 -9.17 3.15 -1.47
CA LEU A 46 -8.86 1.92 -0.74
C LEU A 46 -10.11 1.48 -0.01
N MET A 47 -10.50 0.24 -0.23
CA MET A 47 -11.71 -0.31 0.39
C MET A 47 -11.44 -1.64 1.05
N GLY A 48 -11.95 -1.79 2.25
CA GLY A 48 -11.78 -3.03 3.00
C GLY A 48 -11.99 -2.80 4.48
N GLU A 49 -11.45 -3.72 5.28
CA GLU A 49 -11.50 -3.57 6.73
C GLU A 49 -10.72 -2.34 7.13
N GLU A 50 -11.23 -1.65 8.13
CA GLU A 50 -10.62 -0.41 8.58
C GLU A 50 -9.13 -0.57 8.87
N LYS A 51 -8.77 -1.61 9.58
CA LYS A 51 -7.38 -1.88 9.89
C LYS A 51 -6.53 -2.00 8.64
N ASN A 52 -7.03 -2.77 7.71
CA ASN A 52 -6.29 -3.03 6.47
C ASN A 52 -6.21 -1.80 5.60
N VAL A 53 -7.27 -1.01 5.59
CA VAL A 53 -7.27 0.22 4.82
C VAL A 53 -6.27 1.21 5.40
N ASP A 54 -6.15 1.26 6.73
CA ASP A 54 -5.16 2.12 7.36
C ASP A 54 -3.75 1.71 6.98
N LEU A 55 -3.49 0.41 6.98
CA LEU A 55 -2.19 -0.09 6.58
C LEU A 55 -1.90 0.25 5.13
N ALA A 56 -2.91 0.10 4.29
CA ALA A 56 -2.75 0.41 2.88
C ALA A 56 -2.47 1.89 2.67
N TYR A 57 -3.12 2.73 3.43
CA TYR A 57 -2.90 4.17 3.33
C TYR A 57 -1.45 4.51 3.69
N ARG A 58 -0.95 3.92 4.74
CA ARG A 58 0.44 4.14 5.13
C ARG A 58 1.38 3.62 4.06
N LEU A 59 1.06 2.47 3.50
CA LEU A 59 1.88 1.91 2.44
C LEU A 59 1.93 2.85 1.24
N MET A 60 0.78 3.37 0.83
CA MET A 60 0.74 4.29 -0.29
C MET A 60 1.59 5.52 -0.02
N THR A 61 1.54 6.02 1.20
CA THR A 61 2.34 7.19 1.57
C THR A 61 3.83 6.88 1.42
N GLU A 62 4.25 5.73 1.90
CA GLU A 62 5.66 5.36 1.81
C GLU A 62 6.11 5.12 0.39
N LEU A 63 5.27 4.48 -0.40
CA LEU A 63 5.61 4.22 -1.79
C LEU A 63 5.71 5.51 -2.58
N GLN A 64 4.79 6.42 -2.34
CA GLN A 64 4.84 7.70 -3.02
C GLN A 64 6.09 8.49 -2.63
N ASP A 65 6.47 8.43 -1.37
CA ASP A 65 7.68 9.09 -0.91
C ASP A 65 8.90 8.51 -1.62
N THR A 66 8.91 7.21 -1.82
CA THR A 66 10.00 6.55 -2.53
C THR A 66 10.13 7.07 -3.96
N VAL A 67 9.00 7.24 -4.63
CA VAL A 67 9.01 7.74 -6.00
C VAL A 67 9.44 9.21 -6.03
N ILE A 68 8.99 9.98 -5.06
CA ILE A 68 9.38 11.39 -4.99
C ILE A 68 10.88 11.53 -4.84
N LYS A 69 11.50 10.58 -4.15
CA LYS A 69 12.94 10.60 -3.98
C LYS A 69 13.69 10.10 -5.20
N GLY A 70 12.98 9.79 -6.26
CA GLY A 70 13.60 9.40 -7.50
C GLY A 70 13.81 7.92 -7.68
N LYS A 71 13.22 7.11 -6.83
CA LYS A 71 13.37 5.67 -6.93
C LYS A 71 12.19 5.05 -7.64
N SER A 72 12.42 3.88 -8.22
CA SER A 72 11.36 3.17 -8.91
C SER A 72 10.63 2.23 -7.98
N LEU A 73 9.39 1.92 -8.33
CA LEU A 73 8.62 0.94 -7.59
C LEU A 73 8.63 -0.35 -8.37
N ASP A 74 9.33 -1.35 -7.89
CA ASP A 74 9.25 -2.66 -8.50
C ASP A 74 8.63 -3.60 -7.47
N LYS A 75 8.39 -4.83 -7.88
CA LYS A 75 7.75 -5.80 -7.01
C LYS A 75 8.53 -6.00 -5.72
N GLN A 76 9.84 -5.96 -5.82
CA GLN A 76 10.70 -6.17 -4.67
C GLN A 76 10.56 -5.04 -3.66
N SER A 77 10.54 -3.81 -4.14
CA SER A 77 10.38 -2.65 -3.26
C SER A 77 9.03 -2.68 -2.56
N VAL A 78 7.99 -3.00 -3.29
CA VAL A 78 6.65 -3.06 -2.73
C VAL A 78 6.56 -4.18 -1.71
N THR A 79 7.13 -5.34 -2.02
CA THR A 79 7.14 -6.46 -1.10
C THR A 79 7.87 -6.12 0.18
N TYR A 80 8.99 -5.44 0.05
CA TYR A 80 9.78 -5.04 1.21
C TYR A 80 8.99 -4.08 2.10
N SER A 81 8.37 -3.08 1.49
CA SER A 81 7.57 -2.12 2.25
C SER A 81 6.40 -2.79 2.94
N LEU A 82 5.76 -3.73 2.25
CA LEU A 82 4.66 -4.49 2.84
C LEU A 82 5.13 -5.30 4.03
N SER A 83 6.29 -5.94 3.89
CA SER A 83 6.84 -6.74 4.97
C SER A 83 7.11 -5.91 6.20
N LEU A 84 7.71 -4.74 6.01
CA LEU A 84 8.00 -3.86 7.13
C LEU A 84 6.74 -3.38 7.81
N LEU A 85 5.75 -3.04 7.01
CA LEU A 85 4.50 -2.56 7.55
C LEU A 85 3.78 -3.62 8.36
N LEU A 86 3.72 -4.83 7.83
CA LEU A 86 3.07 -5.94 8.51
C LEU A 86 3.83 -6.34 9.76
N GLU A 87 5.14 -6.27 9.69
CA GLU A 87 5.96 -6.61 10.84
C GLU A 87 5.69 -5.66 12.00
N ARG A 88 5.59 -4.39 11.71
CA ARG A 88 5.27 -3.42 12.74
C ARG A 88 3.90 -3.64 13.33
N SER A 89 2.96 -3.97 12.46
CA SER A 89 1.60 -4.21 12.89
C SER A 89 1.53 -5.43 13.80
N GLU A 90 2.25 -6.47 13.42
CA GLU A 90 2.27 -7.68 14.22
C GLU A 90 2.98 -7.51 15.53
N GLU A 91 4.01 -6.72 15.51
CA GLU A 91 4.73 -6.45 16.71
C GLU A 91 3.83 -6.00 17.83
N ARG A 92 2.88 -5.19 17.50
CA ARG A 92 1.94 -4.75 18.49
C ARG A 92 1.09 -5.83 19.06
N ARG A 93 0.73 -6.82 18.25
CA ARG A 93 -0.08 -7.87 18.74
C ARG A 93 0.72 -8.86 19.41
N VAL A 94 1.88 -9.07 18.88
CA VAL A 94 2.61 -10.11 19.37
C VAL A 94 3.24 -9.82 20.56
N GLY A 95 3.27 -8.66 20.85
CA GLY A 95 3.73 -8.53 22.11
C GLY A 95 3.44 -9.76 22.76
N LYS A 96 2.79 -10.45 22.20
CA LYS A 96 2.50 -11.61 22.71
C LYS A 96 3.30 -12.66 22.25
N GLU A 97 3.80 -12.82 21.67
CA GLU A 97 4.26 -13.86 21.38
C GLU A 97 5.25 -14.29 21.50
N CYS A 98 5.37 -14.12 21.59
CA CYS A 98 6.01 -14.61 21.60
C CYS A 98 6.57 -15.35 21.52
N ARG A 99 6.94 -15.52 21.64
CA ARG A 99 7.55 -16.15 21.52
C ARG A 99 8.22 -16.30 21.98
#